data_fdd66982ced99e53fdec716942851fff
#
_entry.id   fdd66982ced99e53fdec716942851fff
#
_cell.length_a   1.000
_cell.length_b   1.000
_cell.length_c   1.000
_cell.angle_alpha   90.00
_cell.angle_beta   90.00
_cell.angle_gamma   90.00
#
_symmetry.space_group_name_H-M   'P 1'
#
loop_
_entity.id
_entity.type
_entity.pdbx_description
1 polymer ?
#
loop_
_entity_poly.entity_id
_entity_poly.type
_entity_poly.pdbx_seq_one_letter_code
_entity_poly.pdbx_strand_id
1 'polypeptide(L)' 'GLEFSKIAKWQKLLGYLTLINKRGTTWRHLNQSDKEYLTGEKAIALMFNNPALIKRPVFEIGDKVIVGYKEEQKKALGL' A
#
# COMPACT_ATOMS: atom_id res chain seq x y z
N GLY A 1 -3.14 2.19 -15.01
CA GLY A 1 -2.59 2.40 -13.69
C GLY A 1 -3.64 2.61 -12.63
N LEU A 2 -3.22 2.67 -11.39
CA LEU A 2 -4.13 2.90 -10.27
C LEU A 2 -4.54 4.37 -10.19
N GLU A 3 -5.79 4.59 -9.85
CA GLU A 3 -6.29 5.94 -9.63
C GLU A 3 -5.84 6.45 -8.26
N PHE A 4 -5.54 7.73 -8.19
CA PHE A 4 -5.13 8.38 -6.94
C PHE A 4 -6.19 8.19 -5.85
N SER A 5 -7.46 8.34 -6.20
CA SER A 5 -8.57 8.19 -5.25
C SER A 5 -8.65 6.78 -4.66
N LYS A 6 -8.31 5.76 -5.43
CA LYS A 6 -8.31 4.38 -4.96
C LYS A 6 -7.19 4.16 -3.93
N ILE A 7 -6.00 4.68 -4.20
CA ILE A 7 -4.87 4.61 -3.27
C ILE A 7 -5.20 5.37 -1.99
N ALA A 8 -5.83 6.53 -2.11
CA ALA A 8 -6.24 7.33 -0.96
C ALA A 8 -7.23 6.56 -0.09
N LYS A 9 -8.18 5.86 -0.71
CA LYS A 9 -9.15 5.01 0.00
C LYS A 9 -8.44 3.89 0.77
N TRP A 10 -7.52 3.20 0.12
CA TRP A 10 -6.75 2.13 0.75
C TRP A 10 -5.93 2.66 1.93
N GLN A 11 -5.30 3.81 1.77
CA GLN A 11 -4.52 4.45 2.83
C GLN A 11 -5.43 4.79 4.03
N LYS A 12 -6.62 5.29 3.77
CA LYS A 12 -7.58 5.64 4.82
C LYS A 12 -8.02 4.40 5.61
N LEU A 13 -8.21 3.28 4.92
CA LEU A 13 -8.68 2.03 5.54
C LEU A 13 -7.57 1.26 6.26
N LEU A 14 -6.39 1.20 5.68
CA LEU A 14 -5.30 0.33 6.16
C LEU A 14 -4.10 1.08 6.74
N GLY A 15 -3.87 2.31 6.30
CA GLY A 15 -2.67 3.04 6.64
C GLY A 15 -1.50 2.68 5.72
N TYR A 16 -0.63 3.63 5.50
CA TYR A 16 0.50 3.45 4.57
C TYR A 16 1.53 2.44 5.06
N LEU A 17 1.66 2.25 6.37
CA LEU A 17 2.59 1.26 6.92
C LEU A 17 2.22 -0.16 6.50
N THR A 18 0.93 -0.42 6.32
CA THR A 18 0.45 -1.71 5.83
C THR A 18 0.60 -1.84 4.32
N LEU A 19 0.39 -0.73 3.59
CA LEU A 19 0.38 -0.73 2.13
C LEU A 19 1.77 -0.76 1.50
N ILE A 20 2.75 -0.07 2.11
CA ILE A 20 4.08 0.08 1.51
C ILE A 20 4.95 -1.14 1.72
N ASN A 21 5.53 -1.64 0.62
CA ASN A 21 6.49 -2.73 0.66
C ASN A 21 7.91 -2.16 0.88
N LYS A 22 8.35 -2.15 2.13
CA LYS A 22 9.69 -1.66 2.49
C LYS A 22 10.81 -2.62 2.13
N ARG A 23 10.49 -3.84 1.76
CA ARG A 23 11.47 -4.86 1.36
C ARG A 23 11.79 -4.85 -0.12
N GLY A 24 11.02 -4.11 -0.91
CA GLY A 24 11.19 -4.06 -2.35
C GLY A 24 12.28 -3.08 -2.79
N THR A 25 12.74 -3.23 -4.03
CA THR A 25 13.75 -2.36 -4.61
C THR A 25 13.26 -0.93 -4.79
N THR A 26 11.96 -0.75 -5.08
CA THR A 26 11.38 0.57 -5.26
C THR A 26 11.56 1.42 -3.99
N TRP A 27 11.27 0.85 -2.82
CA TRP A 27 11.47 1.53 -1.54
C TRP A 27 12.94 1.90 -1.34
N ARG A 28 13.84 0.97 -1.62
CA ARG A 28 15.29 1.20 -1.43
C ARG A 28 15.83 2.32 -2.30
N HIS A 29 15.22 2.54 -3.47
CA HIS A 29 15.66 3.58 -4.40
C HIS A 29 15.02 4.94 -4.16
N LEU A 30 14.11 5.05 -3.19
CA LEU A 30 13.54 6.34 -2.82
C LEU A 30 14.57 7.20 -2.10
N ASN A 31 14.41 8.53 -2.23
CA ASN A 31 15.25 9.48 -1.51
C ASN A 31 15.06 9.33 0.00
N GLN A 32 16.12 9.57 0.76
CA GLN A 32 16.06 9.48 2.21
C GLN A 32 15.02 10.46 2.80
N SER A 33 14.92 11.66 2.24
CA SER A 33 13.94 12.64 2.68
C SER A 33 12.50 12.14 2.52
N ASP A 34 12.23 11.37 1.47
CA ASP A 34 10.90 10.81 1.25
C ASP A 34 10.56 9.74 2.29
N LYS A 35 11.56 9.02 2.78
CA LYS A 35 11.36 7.98 3.79
C LYS A 35 11.22 8.56 5.20
N GLU A 36 12.04 9.57 5.53
CA GLU A 36 12.11 10.13 6.88
C GLU A 36 10.87 10.91 7.28
N TYR A 37 10.30 11.66 6.37
CA TYR A 37 9.17 12.55 6.67
C TYR A 37 7.87 12.04 6.04
N LEU A 38 7.66 10.74 6.13
CA LEU A 38 6.50 10.11 5.52
C LEU A 38 5.23 10.42 6.30
N THR A 39 4.23 10.93 5.58
CA THR A 39 2.88 11.18 6.09
C THR A 39 1.90 10.41 5.24
N GLY A 40 0.62 10.34 5.64
CA GLY A 40 -0.40 9.68 4.83
C GLY A 40 -0.52 10.28 3.44
N GLU A 41 -0.57 11.60 3.34
CA GLU A 41 -0.68 12.30 2.05
C GLU A 41 0.55 12.07 1.16
N LYS A 42 1.74 12.15 1.75
CA LYS A 42 2.98 11.93 1.03
C LYS A 42 3.07 10.47 0.56
N ALA A 43 2.64 9.54 1.38
CA ALA A 43 2.63 8.12 1.04
C ALA A 43 1.71 7.84 -0.14
N ILE A 44 0.53 8.47 -0.19
CA ILE A 44 -0.39 8.33 -1.32
C ILE A 44 0.28 8.80 -2.61
N ALA A 45 0.92 9.97 -2.58
CA ALA A 45 1.62 10.51 -3.73
C ALA A 45 2.76 9.59 -4.19
N LEU A 46 3.55 9.08 -3.25
CA LEU A 46 4.64 8.15 -3.56
C LEU A 46 4.12 6.86 -4.20
N MET A 47 3.05 6.30 -3.66
CA MET A 47 2.44 5.09 -4.21
C MET A 47 1.82 5.33 -5.59
N PHE A 48 1.21 6.49 -5.79
CA PHE A 48 0.64 6.87 -7.07
C PHE A 48 1.72 7.00 -8.16
N ASN A 49 2.83 7.62 -7.82
CA ASN A 49 3.95 7.80 -8.76
C ASN A 49 4.81 6.54 -8.91
N ASN A 50 4.75 5.64 -7.93
CA ASN A 50 5.53 4.40 -7.93
C ASN A 50 4.62 3.24 -7.51
N PRO A 51 3.75 2.73 -8.41
CA PRO A 51 2.82 1.66 -8.06
C PRO A 51 3.49 0.38 -7.54
N ALA A 52 4.72 0.12 -7.95
CA ALA A 52 5.50 -1.03 -7.46
C ALA A 52 5.81 -0.93 -5.97
N LEU A 53 5.60 0.24 -5.36
CA LEU A 53 5.80 0.45 -3.93
C LEU A 53 4.70 -0.22 -3.09
N ILE A 54 3.55 -0.47 -3.69
CA ILE A 54 2.41 -1.07 -3.00
C ILE A 54 2.59 -2.58 -2.86
N LYS A 55 2.36 -3.11 -1.67
CA LYS A 55 2.37 -4.55 -1.44
C LYS A 55 1.32 -5.25 -2.29
N ARG A 56 1.63 -6.44 -2.75
CA ARG A 56 0.74 -7.27 -3.54
C ARG A 56 0.54 -8.62 -2.89
N PRO A 57 -0.58 -9.27 -3.15
CA PRO A 57 -1.77 -8.78 -3.85
C PRO A 57 -2.63 -7.88 -2.97
N VAL A 58 -3.49 -7.06 -3.60
CA VAL A 58 -4.49 -6.23 -2.91
C VAL A 58 -5.86 -6.76 -3.31
N PHE A 59 -6.67 -7.12 -2.32
CA PHE A 59 -8.03 -7.63 -2.53
C PHE A 59 -9.05 -6.62 -2.02
N GLU A 60 -9.99 -6.25 -2.86
CA GLU A 60 -11.11 -5.40 -2.46
C GLU A 60 -12.35 -6.28 -2.36
N ILE A 61 -12.99 -6.31 -1.18
CA ILE A 61 -14.19 -7.12 -0.93
C ILE A 61 -15.22 -6.20 -0.25
N GLY A 62 -16.19 -5.71 -1.02
CA GLY A 62 -17.12 -4.72 -0.51
C GLY A 62 -16.36 -3.49 -0.02
N ASP A 63 -16.53 -3.16 1.25
CA ASP A 63 -15.85 -2.01 1.88
C ASP A 63 -14.49 -2.38 2.49
N LYS A 64 -14.09 -3.65 2.40
CA LYS A 64 -12.84 -4.12 2.97
C LYS A 64 -11.73 -4.17 1.96
N VAL A 65 -10.50 -3.90 2.41
CA VAL A 65 -9.30 -4.03 1.60
C VAL A 65 -8.32 -4.90 2.37
N ILE A 66 -7.80 -5.93 1.70
CA ILE A 66 -6.87 -6.88 2.30
C ILE A 66 -5.61 -6.90 1.45
N VAL A 67 -4.45 -6.79 2.11
CA VAL A 67 -3.15 -6.76 1.43
C VAL A 67 -2.31 -7.96 1.84
N GLY A 68 -1.74 -8.62 0.84
CA GLY A 68 -0.91 -9.80 1.04
C GLY A 68 -1.71 -11.09 0.94
N TYR A 69 -0.99 -12.23 0.95
CA TYR A 69 -1.63 -13.54 0.80
C TYR A 69 -0.94 -14.57 1.71
N LYS A 70 -0.85 -14.23 3.00
CA LYS A 70 -0.39 -15.16 4.03
C LYS A 70 -1.60 -15.75 4.74
N GLU A 71 -1.38 -16.57 5.74
CA GLU A 71 -2.48 -17.24 6.46
C GLU A 71 -3.54 -16.29 6.99
N GLU A 72 -3.13 -15.15 7.53
CA GLU A 72 -4.06 -14.13 8.03
C GLU A 72 -4.97 -13.61 6.94
N GLN A 73 -4.40 -13.30 5.78
CA GLN A 73 -5.16 -12.79 4.65
C GLN A 73 -6.08 -13.86 4.07
N LYS A 74 -5.61 -15.10 3.99
CA LYS A 74 -6.43 -16.22 3.51
C LYS A 74 -7.65 -16.42 4.40
N LYS A 75 -7.50 -16.34 5.71
CA LYS A 75 -8.61 -16.44 6.67
C LYS A 75 -9.60 -15.30 6.47
N ALA A 76 -9.10 -14.07 6.31
CA ALA A 76 -9.95 -12.92 6.08
C ALA A 76 -10.71 -13.01 4.76
N LEU A 77 -10.16 -13.71 3.78
CA LEU A 77 -10.79 -13.95 2.47
C LEU A 77 -11.77 -15.14 2.49
N GLY A 78 -11.81 -15.88 3.59
CA GLY A 78 -12.68 -17.06 3.70
C GLY A 78 -12.10 -18.32 3.05
N LEU A 79 -10.81 -18.34 2.89
CA LEU A 79 -10.11 -19.49 2.26
C LEU A 79 -9.53 -20.46 3.28
#